data_3cf57c77956d6b2b4047ca9ae81c979c
#
_entry.id   3cf57c77956d6b2b4047ca9ae81c979c
#
_cell.length_a   1.000
_cell.length_b   1.000
_cell.length_c   1.000
_cell.angle_alpha   90.00
_cell.angle_beta   90.00
_cell.angle_gamma   90.00
#
_symmetry.space_group_name_H-M   'P 1'
#
loop_
_entity.id
_entity.type
_entity.pdbx_description
1 polymer ?
#
loop_
_entity_poly.entity_id
_entity_poly.type
_entity_poly.pdbx_seq_one_letter_code
_entity_poly.pdbx_strand_id
1 'polypeptide(L)'
;MDHVPEFSLPNVAVGPDPYSIAERPDDVHFVVLFFQRDDYCTNCRKQVQALADAVEEFRARDAEIVSILPEPEATVAEWQERYDLPYPLLADPDASVGEAYDQPVRFGVLGKLSDFFGRMPVIVIIDRRGDDPEIAYAYRGTSTFDRPGIDEVLAELDELRTGDAVRAE
;
A
#
# COMPACT_ATOMS: atom_id res chain seq x y z
N MET A 1 1.22 19.98 1.54
CA MET A 1 1.74 18.80 2.25
C MET A 1 0.59 18.00 2.79
N ASP A 2 0.49 16.82 2.31
CA ASP A 2 -0.67 16.01 2.63
C ASP A 2 -0.45 15.29 3.96
N HIS A 3 -1.40 15.47 4.86
CA HIS A 3 -1.42 14.78 6.13
C HIS A 3 -1.52 13.27 5.91
N VAL A 4 -0.70 12.50 6.62
CA VAL A 4 -0.74 11.04 6.58
C VAL A 4 -1.80 10.54 7.55
N PRO A 5 -2.91 9.95 7.07
CA PRO A 5 -3.90 9.36 7.97
C PRO A 5 -3.28 8.20 8.76
N GLU A 6 -3.34 8.28 10.08
CA GLU A 6 -2.93 7.19 10.96
C GLU A 6 -3.96 6.07 10.96
N PHE A 7 -3.48 4.85 11.07
CA PHE A 7 -4.36 3.69 11.18
C PHE A 7 -3.70 2.56 11.98
N SER A 8 -4.53 1.63 12.40
CA SER A 8 -4.09 0.39 13.02
C SER A 8 -4.97 -0.72 12.45
N LEU A 9 -4.37 -1.65 11.70
CA LEU A 9 -5.09 -2.72 11.02
C LEU A 9 -4.50 -4.09 11.36
N PRO A 10 -5.33 -5.15 11.39
CA PRO A 10 -4.85 -6.50 11.54
C PRO A 10 -3.86 -6.87 10.43
N ASN A 11 -2.75 -7.48 10.79
CA ASN A 11 -1.72 -7.98 9.87
C ASN A 11 -1.69 -9.50 9.94
N VAL A 12 -2.01 -10.16 8.83
CA VAL A 12 -2.06 -11.63 8.75
C VAL A 12 -0.77 -12.25 8.24
N ALA A 13 0.22 -11.41 7.89
CA ALA A 13 1.49 -11.86 7.33
C ALA A 13 2.67 -11.49 8.25
N VAL A 14 3.81 -11.16 7.65
CA VAL A 14 5.04 -10.83 8.36
C VAL A 14 4.95 -9.44 9.00
N GLY A 15 5.49 -9.29 10.19
CA GLY A 15 5.55 -8.00 10.88
C GLY A 15 4.58 -7.91 12.05
N PRO A 16 4.46 -6.71 12.65
CA PRO A 16 3.61 -6.54 13.84
C PRO A 16 2.13 -6.66 13.54
N ASP A 17 1.36 -7.13 14.50
CA ASP A 17 -0.08 -7.23 14.45
C ASP A 17 -0.67 -6.64 15.74
N PRO A 18 -1.42 -5.53 15.71
CA PRO A 18 -1.80 -4.77 14.51
C PRO A 18 -0.62 -3.98 13.91
N TYR A 19 -0.77 -3.58 12.66
CA TYR A 19 0.22 -2.75 11.96
C TYR A 19 -0.16 -1.28 12.07
N SER A 20 0.83 -0.44 12.37
CA SER A 20 0.67 1.01 12.42
C SER A 20 1.92 1.67 11.82
N ILE A 21 1.73 2.73 11.03
CA ILE A 21 2.84 3.47 10.41
C ILE A 21 3.72 4.11 11.48
N ALA A 22 3.11 4.68 12.53
CA ALA A 22 3.83 5.38 13.60
C ALA A 22 4.77 4.48 14.38
N GLU A 23 4.49 3.20 14.45
CA GLU A 23 5.26 2.22 15.22
C GLU A 23 6.38 1.55 14.43
N ARG A 24 6.60 1.96 13.17
CA ARG A 24 7.68 1.38 12.38
C ARG A 24 9.05 1.84 12.89
N PRO A 25 10.09 0.98 12.80
CA PRO A 25 11.45 1.38 13.19
C PRO A 25 11.98 2.59 12.42
N ASP A 26 12.90 3.34 13.01
CA ASP A 26 13.46 4.55 12.41
C ASP A 26 14.24 4.28 11.11
N ASP A 27 14.76 3.06 10.94
CA ASP A 27 15.48 2.66 9.73
C ASP A 27 14.54 2.38 8.53
N VAL A 28 13.23 2.32 8.77
CA VAL A 28 12.23 2.29 7.70
C VAL A 28 11.96 3.74 7.29
N HIS A 29 12.64 4.20 6.24
CA HIS A 29 12.53 5.58 5.75
C HIS A 29 11.25 5.83 4.96
N PHE A 30 10.79 4.81 4.24
CA PHE A 30 9.59 4.88 3.42
C PHE A 30 8.66 3.72 3.72
N VAL A 31 7.37 4.00 3.73
CA VAL A 31 6.33 2.96 3.73
C VAL A 31 5.55 3.11 2.43
N VAL A 32 5.46 2.03 1.66
CA VAL A 32 4.74 2.02 0.39
C VAL A 32 3.48 1.20 0.56
N LEU A 33 2.34 1.87 0.51
CA LEU A 33 1.02 1.24 0.65
C LEU A 33 0.45 0.88 -0.71
N PHE A 34 0.07 -0.38 -0.87
CA PHE A 34 -0.61 -0.87 -2.06
C PHE A 34 -2.04 -1.24 -1.66
N PHE A 35 -2.99 -0.35 -1.98
CA PHE A 35 -4.40 -0.59 -1.72
C PHE A 35 -4.97 -1.47 -2.81
N GLN A 36 -5.40 -2.66 -2.45
CA GLN A 36 -5.99 -3.62 -3.36
C GLN A 36 -7.48 -3.36 -3.52
N ARG A 37 -8.05 -3.87 -4.59
CA ARG A 37 -9.44 -3.65 -4.92
C ARG A 37 -10.39 -4.54 -4.10
N ASP A 38 -10.20 -5.86 -4.18
CA ASP A 38 -11.04 -6.84 -3.51
C ASP A 38 -10.43 -8.26 -3.63
N ASP A 39 -11.10 -9.25 -3.04
CA ASP A 39 -10.68 -10.65 -3.09
C ASP A 39 -10.72 -11.25 -4.50
N TYR A 40 -11.59 -10.77 -5.35
CA TYR A 40 -11.80 -11.31 -6.70
C TYR A 40 -10.86 -10.71 -7.75
N CYS A 41 -10.09 -9.71 -7.39
CA CYS A 41 -9.23 -8.98 -8.31
C CYS A 41 -8.01 -9.82 -8.73
N THR A 42 -8.02 -10.34 -9.95
CA THR A 42 -6.90 -11.12 -10.49
C THR A 42 -5.61 -10.29 -10.58
N ASN A 43 -5.73 -9.02 -10.99
CA ASN A 43 -4.57 -8.12 -11.09
C ASN A 43 -3.98 -7.79 -9.72
N CYS A 44 -4.81 -7.70 -8.69
CA CYS A 44 -4.36 -7.52 -7.31
C CYS A 44 -3.56 -8.73 -6.84
N ARG A 45 -4.05 -9.93 -7.13
CA ARG A 45 -3.36 -11.17 -6.78
C ARG A 45 -2.01 -11.31 -7.47
N LYS A 46 -1.92 -10.91 -8.73
CA LYS A 46 -0.65 -10.86 -9.46
C LYS A 46 0.30 -9.84 -8.87
N GLN A 47 -0.22 -8.67 -8.50
CA GLN A 47 0.59 -7.60 -7.91
C GLN A 47 1.20 -8.02 -6.58
N VAL A 48 0.43 -8.64 -5.67
CA VAL A 48 0.96 -9.05 -4.36
C VAL A 48 2.07 -10.09 -4.50
N GLN A 49 1.97 -10.99 -5.48
CA GLN A 49 2.99 -11.98 -5.75
C GLN A 49 4.24 -11.35 -6.38
N ALA A 50 4.07 -10.42 -7.29
CA ALA A 50 5.18 -9.68 -7.89
C ALA A 50 5.91 -8.82 -6.86
N LEU A 51 5.19 -8.23 -5.91
CA LEU A 51 5.77 -7.48 -4.79
C LEU A 51 6.58 -8.40 -3.88
N ALA A 52 6.12 -9.63 -3.66
CA ALA A 52 6.87 -10.61 -2.87
C ALA A 52 8.23 -10.89 -3.51
N ASP A 53 8.29 -10.98 -4.83
CA ASP A 53 9.54 -11.21 -5.55
C ASP A 53 10.47 -9.98 -5.52
N ALA A 54 9.92 -8.79 -5.32
CA ALA A 54 10.67 -7.53 -5.33
C ALA A 54 10.97 -6.98 -3.93
N VAL A 55 10.61 -7.67 -2.87
CA VAL A 55 10.70 -7.17 -1.49
C VAL A 55 12.12 -6.70 -1.13
N GLU A 56 13.14 -7.41 -1.57
CA GLU A 56 14.53 -7.05 -1.27
C GLU A 56 14.97 -5.77 -1.99
N GLU A 57 14.44 -5.49 -3.17
CA GLU A 57 14.72 -4.25 -3.88
C GLU A 57 14.13 -3.04 -3.15
N PHE A 58 12.97 -3.19 -2.54
CA PHE A 58 12.39 -2.15 -1.69
C PHE A 58 13.21 -1.97 -0.41
N ARG A 59 13.58 -3.06 0.25
CA ARG A 59 14.41 -3.01 1.45
C ARG A 59 15.76 -2.35 1.20
N ALA A 60 16.36 -2.58 0.05
CA ALA A 60 17.62 -1.94 -0.35
C ALA A 60 17.49 -0.41 -0.45
N ARG A 61 16.27 0.10 -0.53
CA ARG A 61 15.94 1.53 -0.57
C ARG A 61 15.36 2.04 0.75
N ASP A 62 15.55 1.27 1.84
CA ASP A 62 15.00 1.56 3.16
C ASP A 62 13.48 1.73 3.16
N ALA A 63 12.81 1.00 2.27
CA ALA A 63 11.38 1.03 2.09
C ALA A 63 10.73 -0.30 2.53
N GLU A 64 9.62 -0.19 3.24
CA GLU A 64 8.76 -1.32 3.59
C GLU A 64 7.51 -1.27 2.75
N ILE A 65 7.21 -2.38 2.05
CA ILE A 65 5.97 -2.49 1.28
C ILE A 65 4.88 -3.13 2.13
N VAL A 66 3.64 -2.67 1.94
CA VAL A 66 2.46 -3.13 2.66
C VAL A 66 1.32 -3.25 1.67
N SER A 67 0.63 -4.39 1.64
CA SER A 67 -0.61 -4.52 0.87
C SER A 67 -1.80 -4.46 1.82
N ILE A 68 -2.85 -3.74 1.40
CA ILE A 68 -4.08 -3.56 2.18
C ILE A 68 -5.25 -4.06 1.34
N LEU A 69 -5.99 -5.01 1.89
CA LEU A 69 -7.13 -5.63 1.21
C LEU A 69 -8.42 -5.27 1.96
N PRO A 70 -9.41 -4.66 1.28
CA PRO A 70 -10.67 -4.24 1.93
C PRO A 70 -11.62 -5.42 2.10
N GLU A 71 -11.18 -6.39 2.88
CA GLU A 71 -11.89 -7.64 3.13
C GLU A 71 -11.77 -8.03 4.61
N PRO A 72 -12.65 -8.92 5.10
CA PRO A 72 -12.52 -9.44 6.47
C PRO A 72 -11.19 -10.15 6.69
N GLU A 73 -10.71 -10.11 7.91
CA GLU A 73 -9.42 -10.71 8.29
C GLU A 73 -9.30 -12.17 7.84
N ALA A 74 -10.38 -12.95 7.97
CA ALA A 74 -10.39 -14.35 7.56
C ALA A 74 -10.11 -14.53 6.06
N THR A 75 -10.67 -13.65 5.22
CA THR A 75 -10.45 -13.66 3.76
C THR A 75 -9.00 -13.28 3.44
N VAL A 76 -8.48 -12.27 4.12
CA VAL A 76 -7.09 -11.82 3.92
C VAL A 76 -6.11 -12.91 4.38
N ALA A 77 -6.43 -13.60 5.46
CA ALA A 77 -5.62 -14.74 5.93
C ALA A 77 -5.54 -15.88 4.91
N GLU A 78 -6.60 -16.10 4.12
CA GLU A 78 -6.59 -17.08 3.03
C GLU A 78 -5.57 -16.73 1.95
N TRP A 79 -5.39 -15.44 1.67
CA TRP A 79 -4.35 -14.98 0.74
C TRP A 79 -2.97 -15.33 1.29
N GLN A 80 -2.74 -15.12 2.58
CA GLN A 80 -1.45 -15.43 3.19
C GLN A 80 -1.17 -16.95 3.17
N GLU A 81 -2.17 -17.77 3.44
CA GLU A 81 -2.04 -19.22 3.33
C GLU A 81 -1.65 -19.66 1.91
N ARG A 82 -2.22 -19.00 0.91
CA ARG A 82 -2.00 -19.33 -0.50
C ARG A 82 -0.67 -18.81 -1.04
N TYR A 83 -0.29 -17.61 -0.68
CA TYR A 83 0.84 -16.90 -1.32
C TYR A 83 2.08 -16.78 -0.45
N ASP A 84 1.98 -17.00 0.84
CA ASP A 84 3.10 -16.92 1.79
C ASP A 84 3.94 -15.63 1.57
N LEU A 85 3.28 -14.48 1.67
CA LEU A 85 3.90 -13.19 1.38
C LEU A 85 4.94 -12.82 2.45
N PRO A 86 6.14 -12.36 2.05
CA PRO A 86 7.22 -12.00 2.99
C PRO A 86 7.14 -10.54 3.47
N TYR A 87 5.98 -9.89 3.39
CA TYR A 87 5.76 -8.52 3.81
C TYR A 87 4.36 -8.38 4.40
N PRO A 88 4.06 -7.28 5.12
CA PRO A 88 2.75 -7.11 5.76
C PRO A 88 1.57 -7.14 4.79
N LEU A 89 0.54 -7.90 5.14
CA LEU A 89 -0.73 -7.97 4.43
C LEU A 89 -1.83 -7.65 5.43
N LEU A 90 -2.51 -6.52 5.23
CA LEU A 90 -3.45 -5.95 6.18
C LEU A 90 -4.90 -6.12 5.74
N ALA A 91 -5.77 -6.34 6.72
CA ALA A 91 -7.22 -6.41 6.51
C ALA A 91 -7.87 -5.08 6.89
N ASP A 92 -8.64 -4.50 5.95
CA ASP A 92 -9.41 -3.27 6.14
C ASP A 92 -10.87 -3.58 5.79
N PRO A 93 -11.60 -4.29 6.70
CA PRO A 93 -12.88 -4.91 6.33
C PRO A 93 -13.99 -3.93 5.93
N ASP A 94 -13.96 -2.71 6.45
CA ASP A 94 -14.93 -1.68 6.12
C ASP A 94 -14.38 -0.64 5.13
N ALA A 95 -13.17 -0.87 4.61
CA ALA A 95 -12.48 0.02 3.67
C ALA A 95 -12.26 1.45 4.20
N SER A 96 -12.28 1.64 5.51
CA SER A 96 -12.15 2.96 6.13
C SER A 96 -10.77 3.59 5.87
N VAL A 97 -9.72 2.78 5.87
CA VAL A 97 -8.37 3.27 5.58
C VAL A 97 -8.24 3.64 4.10
N GLY A 98 -8.79 2.82 3.20
CA GLY A 98 -8.84 3.16 1.77
C GLY A 98 -9.54 4.50 1.53
N GLU A 99 -10.66 4.74 2.22
CA GLU A 99 -11.37 6.03 2.14
C GLU A 99 -10.51 7.18 2.68
N ALA A 100 -9.80 6.97 3.78
CA ALA A 100 -8.93 8.00 4.37
C ALA A 100 -7.79 8.41 3.41
N TYR A 101 -7.35 7.50 2.54
CA TYR A 101 -6.33 7.75 1.52
C TYR A 101 -6.93 8.06 0.15
N ASP A 102 -8.21 8.41 0.09
CA ASP A 102 -8.91 8.80 -1.14
C ASP A 102 -8.88 7.73 -2.23
N GLN A 103 -9.02 6.47 -1.86
CA GLN A 103 -9.12 5.40 -2.84
C GLN A 103 -10.36 5.61 -3.73
N PRO A 104 -10.19 5.75 -5.06
CA PRO A 104 -11.32 6.06 -5.93
C PRO A 104 -12.35 4.94 -5.95
N VAL A 105 -13.62 5.35 -5.96
CA VAL A 105 -14.75 4.45 -6.18
C VAL A 105 -15.38 4.82 -7.50
N ARG A 106 -15.25 3.95 -8.48
CA ARG A 106 -15.84 4.14 -9.79
C ARG A 106 -17.36 3.92 -9.70
N PHE A 107 -18.13 4.64 -10.49
CA PHE A 107 -19.61 4.57 -10.53
C PHE A 107 -20.32 5.09 -9.28
N GLY A 108 -19.65 5.85 -8.43
CA GLY A 108 -20.28 6.55 -7.30
C GLY A 108 -21.02 5.62 -6.34
N VAL A 109 -22.31 5.87 -6.12
CA VAL A 109 -23.14 5.08 -5.18
C VAL A 109 -23.22 3.62 -5.58
N LEU A 110 -23.31 3.31 -6.88
CA LEU A 110 -23.32 1.93 -7.36
C LEU A 110 -22.01 1.22 -7.08
N GLY A 111 -20.89 1.93 -7.20
CA GLY A 111 -19.58 1.40 -6.87
C GLY A 111 -19.42 1.11 -5.40
N LYS A 112 -20.04 1.92 -4.52
CA LYS A 112 -20.05 1.69 -3.07
C LYS A 112 -20.90 0.49 -2.67
N LEU A 113 -21.94 0.20 -3.44
CA LEU A 113 -22.81 -0.95 -3.21
C LEU A 113 -22.24 -2.26 -3.76
N SER A 114 -21.30 -2.16 -4.70
CA SER A 114 -20.66 -3.32 -5.31
C SER A 114 -19.14 -3.15 -5.28
N ASP A 115 -18.49 -3.82 -4.36
CA ASP A 115 -17.03 -3.83 -4.25
C ASP A 115 -16.35 -4.32 -5.54
N PHE A 116 -17.07 -5.17 -6.29
CA PHE A 116 -16.58 -5.70 -7.55
C PHE A 116 -16.31 -4.63 -8.59
N PHE A 117 -17.13 -3.58 -8.64
CA PHE A 117 -17.03 -2.53 -9.66
C PHE A 117 -16.43 -1.21 -9.14
N GLY A 118 -16.32 -1.06 -7.83
CA GLY A 118 -16.16 0.26 -7.25
C GLY A 118 -14.74 0.72 -7.02
N ARG A 119 -13.93 -0.06 -6.34
CA ARG A 119 -12.62 0.41 -5.87
C ARG A 119 -11.55 0.26 -6.93
N MET A 120 -10.71 1.29 -7.02
CA MET A 120 -9.57 1.32 -7.94
C MET A 120 -8.27 1.14 -7.17
N PRO A 121 -7.21 0.64 -7.81
CA PRO A 121 -5.93 0.48 -7.13
C PRO A 121 -5.32 1.83 -6.78
N VAL A 122 -4.68 1.90 -5.61
CA VAL A 122 -3.97 3.09 -5.13
C VAL A 122 -2.59 2.66 -4.63
N ILE A 123 -1.58 3.47 -4.94
CA ILE A 123 -0.23 3.30 -4.42
C ILE A 123 0.16 4.62 -3.75
N VAL A 124 0.59 4.55 -2.49
CA VAL A 124 1.00 5.72 -1.72
C VAL A 124 2.39 5.46 -1.16
N ILE A 125 3.32 6.41 -1.38
CA ILE A 125 4.63 6.38 -0.74
C ILE A 125 4.62 7.42 0.38
N ILE A 126 4.87 6.95 1.59
CA ILE A 126 4.96 7.79 2.79
C ILE A 126 6.45 7.95 3.13
N ASP A 127 6.91 9.20 3.19
CA ASP A 127 8.25 9.56 3.60
C ASP A 127 8.27 9.81 5.10
N ARG A 128 9.08 9.05 5.82
CA ARG A 128 9.20 9.11 7.28
C ARG A 128 10.54 9.72 7.75
N ARG A 129 11.32 10.29 6.84
CA ARG A 129 12.66 10.82 7.19
C ARG A 129 12.62 12.16 7.93
N GLY A 130 11.55 12.93 7.78
CA GLY A 130 11.37 14.20 8.48
C GLY A 130 10.81 14.02 9.90
N ASP A 131 10.53 15.13 10.57
CA ASP A 131 9.94 15.12 11.92
C ASP A 131 8.53 14.53 11.91
N ASP A 132 7.77 14.79 10.87
CA ASP A 132 6.44 14.23 10.65
C ASP A 132 6.40 13.47 9.33
N PRO A 133 5.69 12.34 9.25
CA PRO A 133 5.55 11.61 8.00
C PRO A 133 4.73 12.42 6.99
N GLU A 134 5.10 12.31 5.72
CA GLU A 134 4.44 13.01 4.61
C GLU A 134 4.11 12.05 3.48
N ILE A 135 2.99 12.30 2.78
CA ILE A 135 2.69 11.61 1.53
C ILE A 135 3.59 12.22 0.45
N ALA A 136 4.59 11.47 0.03
CA ALA A 136 5.54 11.91 -0.98
C ALA A 136 5.09 11.61 -2.41
N TYR A 137 4.25 10.60 -2.58
CA TYR A 137 3.74 10.18 -3.89
C TYR A 137 2.41 9.46 -3.69
N ALA A 138 1.47 9.71 -4.58
CA ALA A 138 0.21 8.97 -4.61
C ALA A 138 -0.23 8.76 -6.05
N TYR A 139 -0.54 7.52 -6.39
CA TYR A 139 -1.09 7.15 -7.68
C TYR A 139 -2.46 6.53 -7.47
N ARG A 140 -3.48 7.09 -8.12
CA ARG A 140 -4.85 6.60 -8.03
C ARG A 140 -5.30 6.12 -9.41
N GLY A 141 -5.52 4.81 -9.53
CA GLY A 141 -5.92 4.20 -10.78
C GLY A 141 -7.31 4.59 -11.23
N THR A 142 -7.54 4.62 -12.54
CA THR A 142 -8.84 4.87 -13.15
C THR A 142 -9.53 3.58 -13.58
N SER A 143 -8.80 2.45 -13.55
CA SER A 143 -9.33 1.11 -13.83
C SER A 143 -8.51 0.08 -13.05
N THR A 144 -8.96 -1.17 -13.05
CA THR A 144 -8.23 -2.27 -12.40
C THR A 144 -6.90 -2.59 -13.08
N PHE A 145 -6.74 -2.14 -14.32
CA PHE A 145 -5.51 -2.31 -15.10
C PHE A 145 -4.59 -1.10 -15.01
N ASP A 146 -5.09 0.02 -14.50
CA ASP A 146 -4.35 1.28 -14.41
C ASP A 146 -3.55 1.31 -13.11
N ARG A 147 -2.38 0.70 -13.14
CA ARG A 147 -1.44 0.71 -12.03
C ARG A 147 0.00 0.75 -12.55
N PRO A 148 0.88 1.52 -11.91
CA PRO A 148 2.29 1.52 -12.27
C PRO A 148 2.91 0.13 -12.07
N GLY A 149 3.88 -0.20 -12.89
CA GLY A 149 4.70 -1.37 -12.67
C GLY A 149 5.59 -1.20 -11.43
N ILE A 150 6.10 -2.30 -10.91
CA ILE A 150 7.01 -2.28 -9.75
C ILE A 150 8.24 -1.42 -10.05
N ASP A 151 8.80 -1.52 -11.25
CA ASP A 151 9.96 -0.74 -11.67
C ASP A 151 9.69 0.77 -11.63
N GLU A 152 8.47 1.19 -11.94
CA GLU A 152 8.07 2.59 -11.88
C GLU A 152 8.01 3.08 -10.43
N VAL A 153 7.50 2.26 -9.51
CA VAL A 153 7.46 2.60 -8.08
C VAL A 153 8.87 2.67 -7.50
N LEU A 154 9.73 1.73 -7.87
CA LEU A 154 11.15 1.76 -7.46
C LEU A 154 11.86 3.01 -7.97
N ALA A 155 11.57 3.42 -9.20
CA ALA A 155 12.12 4.66 -9.77
C ALA A 155 11.66 5.90 -9.00
N GLU A 156 10.39 5.95 -8.58
CA GLU A 156 9.89 7.03 -7.74
C GLU A 156 10.62 7.09 -6.39
N LEU A 157 10.87 5.94 -5.78
CA LEU A 157 11.65 5.87 -4.54
C LEU A 157 13.08 6.41 -4.75
N ASP A 158 13.71 6.04 -5.85
CA ASP A 158 15.05 6.51 -6.17
C ASP A 158 15.09 8.03 -6.38
N GLU A 159 14.07 8.60 -7.02
CA GLU A 159 13.96 10.05 -7.18
C GLU A 159 13.76 10.77 -5.85
N LEU A 160 12.91 10.22 -4.97
CA LEU A 160 12.69 10.81 -3.64
C LEU A 160 13.96 10.79 -2.80
N ARG A 161 14.73 9.72 -2.86
CA ARG A 161 16.00 9.61 -2.14
C ARG A 161 17.03 10.61 -2.67
N THR A 162 17.12 10.76 -3.96
CA THR A 162 18.05 11.69 -4.63
C THR A 162 17.61 13.15 -4.47
N GLY A 163 16.30 13.41 -4.57
CA GLY A 163 15.74 14.76 -4.43
C GLY A 163 16.06 15.40 -3.10
N ASP A 164 16.03 14.63 -2.02
CA ASP A 164 16.37 15.12 -0.68
C ASP A 164 17.86 15.41 -0.52
N ALA A 165 18.69 14.63 -1.17
CA ALA A 165 20.14 14.91 -1.19
C ALA A 165 20.44 16.25 -1.86
N VAL A 166 19.70 16.61 -2.90
CA VAL A 166 19.82 17.91 -3.58
C VAL A 166 19.29 19.05 -2.72
N ARG A 167 18.21 18.82 -1.96
CA ARG A 167 17.63 19.84 -1.06
C ARG A 167 18.50 20.11 0.16
N ALA A 168 19.28 19.13 0.59
CA ALA A 168 20.17 19.26 1.75
C ALA A 168 21.46 20.06 1.43
N GLU A 169 21.74 20.29 0.17
CA GLU A 169 22.83 21.13 -0.30
C GLU A 169 22.39 22.59 -0.48
#